data_eb517bbba000f0ad9dd40b5e4dc6932c
#
_entry.id   eb517bbba000f0ad9dd40b5e4dc6932c
#
_cell.length_a   1.000
_cell.length_b   1.000
_cell.length_c   1.000
_cell.angle_alpha   90.00
_cell.angle_beta   90.00
_cell.angle_gamma   90.00
#
_symmetry.space_group_name_H-M   'P 1'
#
loop_
_entity.id
_entity.type
_entity.pdbx_description
1 polymer ?
#
loop_
_entity_poly.entity_id
_entity_poly.type
_entity_poly.pdbx_seq_one_letter_code
_entity_poly.pdbx_strand_id
1 'polypeptide(L)'
;MTTTGQQAARRVTYQLETLWDYDYEPTHPELDTLYETAKKNQWNGSTAIDWSRPVGSNGAVLNVQVAFAGTNFFSRLSPEEQKEVEIRVSAWRLSQFLHGEQGALVVCGQLVNSIPELDAKLYASTQVVDEGRHVEVFERYVKKLHRIYPVDPLLKAVLDEILATNLWELKLLGMQMIVEGLAIAAFNVMRRQTADPTLSQLLDYVLQDEGRHVNFGYFALKRSIPDMEAAKREYLEDFTYKVCDLLYARDERTGFRSIRDVWNEMGWDGEKIWRETVKTSQTTKAFNSFLFQDNLMPRLVRLGLISERIAPRYREIGLMA
;
A
#
# COMPACT_ATOMS: atom_id res chain seq x y z
N MET A 1 21.78 24.67 -11.38
CA MET A 1 20.38 24.45 -11.83
C MET A 1 20.27 22.99 -12.25
N THR A 2 20.01 22.11 -11.32
CA THR A 2 19.79 20.69 -11.60
C THR A 2 18.30 20.54 -11.90
N THR A 3 17.99 20.22 -13.13
CA THR A 3 16.66 19.83 -13.61
C THR A 3 16.17 18.67 -12.75
N THR A 4 15.16 18.93 -11.92
CA THR A 4 14.33 17.90 -11.32
C THR A 4 13.80 17.03 -12.45
N GLY A 5 14.31 15.79 -12.54
CA GLY A 5 13.82 14.84 -13.52
C GLY A 5 12.34 14.55 -13.22
N GLN A 6 11.46 15.25 -13.94
CA GLN A 6 10.06 14.85 -14.00
C GLN A 6 10.03 13.43 -14.57
N GLN A 7 9.60 12.47 -13.77
CA GLN A 7 9.27 11.17 -14.33
C GLN A 7 8.20 11.39 -15.41
N ALA A 8 8.51 11.00 -16.65
CA ALA A 8 7.56 11.11 -17.75
C ALA A 8 6.28 10.34 -17.41
N ALA A 9 5.14 10.91 -17.77
CA ALA A 9 3.85 10.27 -17.62
C ALA A 9 3.90 8.88 -18.26
N ARG A 10 3.51 7.86 -17.49
CA ARG A 10 3.50 6.49 -17.97
C ARG A 10 2.15 6.16 -18.60
N ARG A 11 2.20 5.43 -19.71
CA ARG A 11 1.02 4.87 -20.36
C ARG A 11 0.93 3.38 -20.07
N VAL A 12 -0.13 2.96 -19.40
CA VAL A 12 -0.57 1.56 -19.32
C VAL A 12 -1.79 1.45 -20.23
N THR A 13 -1.73 0.58 -21.23
CA THR A 13 -2.86 0.35 -22.14
C THR A 13 -3.55 -0.94 -21.70
N TYR A 14 -4.87 -0.88 -21.52
CA TYR A 14 -5.71 -2.02 -21.19
C TYR A 14 -7.06 -1.87 -21.92
N GLN A 15 -7.73 -2.99 -22.14
CA GLN A 15 -9.12 -2.99 -22.57
C GLN A 15 -9.99 -3.23 -21.35
N LEU A 16 -10.92 -2.33 -21.10
CA LEU A 16 -11.88 -2.42 -20.02
C LEU A 16 -13.26 -2.60 -20.59
N GLU A 17 -13.92 -3.68 -20.19
CA GLU A 17 -15.33 -3.89 -20.49
C GLU A 17 -16.16 -3.02 -19.55
N THR A 18 -17.08 -2.23 -20.11
CA THR A 18 -18.01 -1.44 -19.31
C THR A 18 -19.26 -2.27 -19.05
N LEU A 19 -19.50 -2.57 -17.78
CA LEU A 19 -20.68 -3.26 -17.33
C LEU A 19 -21.64 -2.25 -16.71
N TRP A 20 -22.86 -2.21 -17.19
CA TRP A 20 -23.91 -1.41 -16.61
C TRP A 20 -25.27 -2.08 -16.89
N ASP A 21 -26.23 -1.88 -15.97
CA ASP A 21 -27.62 -2.24 -16.14
C ASP A 21 -28.54 -1.09 -15.70
N TYR A 22 -29.84 -1.31 -15.80
CA TYR A 22 -30.85 -0.34 -15.37
C TYR A 22 -31.63 -0.84 -14.14
N ASP A 23 -31.07 -1.83 -13.41
CA ASP A 23 -31.57 -2.28 -12.14
C ASP A 23 -31.03 -1.40 -11.01
N TYR A 24 -31.93 -0.79 -10.25
CA TYR A 24 -31.60 0.14 -9.16
C TYR A 24 -31.95 -0.42 -7.78
N GLU A 25 -32.42 -1.67 -7.72
CA GLU A 25 -32.74 -2.31 -6.45
C GLU A 25 -31.44 -2.68 -5.72
N PRO A 26 -31.30 -2.30 -4.43
CA PRO A 26 -30.14 -2.67 -3.63
C PRO A 26 -30.01 -4.19 -3.50
N THR A 27 -28.87 -4.72 -3.88
CA THR A 27 -28.59 -6.16 -3.83
C THR A 27 -27.59 -6.55 -2.75
N HIS A 28 -26.89 -5.55 -2.18
CA HIS A 28 -25.78 -5.73 -1.24
C HIS A 28 -25.88 -4.83 -0.01
N PRO A 29 -26.60 -5.22 1.05
CA PRO A 29 -26.77 -4.39 2.26
C PRO A 29 -25.44 -3.97 2.91
N GLU A 30 -24.40 -4.83 2.82
CA GLU A 30 -23.07 -4.52 3.37
C GLU A 30 -22.41 -3.37 2.57
N LEU A 31 -22.53 -3.37 1.24
CA LEU A 31 -21.96 -2.33 0.39
C LEU A 31 -22.73 -1.01 0.54
N ASP A 32 -24.07 -1.07 0.64
CA ASP A 32 -24.90 0.10 0.94
C ASP A 32 -24.50 0.74 2.29
N THR A 33 -24.30 -0.09 3.32
CA THR A 33 -23.81 0.38 4.63
C THR A 33 -22.45 1.05 4.54
N LEU A 34 -21.51 0.50 3.76
CA LEU A 34 -20.21 1.11 3.52
C LEU A 34 -20.35 2.43 2.78
N TYR A 35 -21.20 2.51 1.76
CA TYR A 35 -21.45 3.71 0.99
C TYR A 35 -22.03 4.84 1.85
N GLU A 36 -23.06 4.53 2.66
CA GLU A 36 -23.64 5.49 3.60
C GLU A 36 -22.64 5.96 4.63
N THR A 37 -21.77 5.05 5.12
CA THR A 37 -20.72 5.39 6.07
C THR A 37 -19.66 6.29 5.44
N ALA A 38 -19.26 6.00 4.19
CA ALA A 38 -18.30 6.81 3.45
C ALA A 38 -18.80 8.24 3.24
N LYS A 39 -20.07 8.40 2.84
CA LYS A 39 -20.70 9.73 2.68
C LYS A 39 -20.72 10.55 3.98
N LYS A 40 -20.96 9.90 5.12
CA LYS A 40 -21.02 10.57 6.44
C LYS A 40 -19.64 10.97 6.97
N ASN A 41 -18.62 10.18 6.66
CA ASN A 41 -17.27 10.35 7.22
C ASN A 41 -16.32 11.11 6.27
N GLN A 42 -16.85 11.89 5.34
CA GLN A 42 -16.04 12.72 4.47
C GLN A 42 -15.30 13.81 5.27
N TRP A 43 -14.05 14.01 4.94
CA TRP A 43 -13.21 15.05 5.54
C TRP A 43 -12.45 15.82 4.45
N ASN A 44 -11.91 16.98 4.79
CA ASN A 44 -11.20 17.83 3.85
C ASN A 44 -9.71 17.89 4.20
N GLY A 45 -8.84 17.40 3.31
CA GLY A 45 -7.40 17.32 3.51
C GLY A 45 -6.73 18.67 3.80
N SER A 46 -7.29 19.76 3.31
CA SER A 46 -6.76 21.11 3.53
C SER A 46 -7.06 21.66 4.92
N THR A 47 -8.14 21.24 5.58
CA THR A 47 -8.64 21.84 6.83
C THR A 47 -8.68 20.89 8.02
N ALA A 48 -8.82 19.58 7.79
CA ALA A 48 -8.88 18.58 8.85
C ALA A 48 -7.52 18.33 9.52
N ILE A 49 -6.43 18.54 8.80
CA ILE A 49 -5.06 18.37 9.30
C ILE A 49 -4.45 19.73 9.60
N ASP A 50 -3.82 19.87 10.76
CA ASP A 50 -3.13 21.11 11.13
C ASP A 50 -1.78 21.25 10.38
N TRP A 51 -1.83 21.83 9.21
CA TRP A 51 -0.68 22.08 8.35
C TRP A 51 0.21 23.25 8.79
N SER A 52 -0.17 24.01 9.82
CA SER A 52 0.65 25.09 10.36
C SER A 52 1.86 24.57 11.14
N ARG A 53 1.78 23.36 11.66
CA ARG A 53 2.86 22.73 12.41
C ARG A 53 4.08 22.45 11.52
N PRO A 54 5.29 22.64 12.06
CA PRO A 54 6.51 22.24 11.38
C PRO A 54 6.60 20.71 11.35
N VAL A 55 6.81 20.14 10.17
CA VAL A 55 6.94 18.70 9.94
C VAL A 55 8.39 18.25 10.22
N GLY A 56 8.54 17.13 10.92
CA GLY A 56 9.84 16.52 11.19
C GLY A 56 10.70 17.22 12.25
N SER A 57 10.18 18.25 12.95
CA SER A 57 10.93 19.02 13.94
C SER A 57 10.72 18.56 15.39
N ASN A 58 9.60 17.94 15.71
CA ASN A 58 9.15 17.66 17.09
C ASN A 58 9.36 16.18 17.49
N GLY A 59 10.40 15.54 17.00
CA GLY A 59 10.71 14.13 17.30
C GLY A 59 10.81 13.27 16.06
N ALA A 60 10.88 11.96 16.26
CA ALA A 60 11.03 11.02 15.17
C ALA A 60 9.77 10.97 14.28
N VAL A 61 9.95 11.21 12.97
CA VAL A 61 8.89 11.03 11.98
C VAL A 61 8.49 9.57 11.89
N LEU A 62 9.48 8.70 11.62
CA LEU A 62 9.34 7.26 11.74
C LEU A 62 10.54 6.70 12.51
N ASN A 63 10.34 5.65 13.28
CA ASN A 63 11.46 5.01 13.98
C ASN A 63 12.32 4.18 13.01
N VAL A 64 13.21 4.86 12.28
CA VAL A 64 14.09 4.22 11.30
C VAL A 64 15.23 3.43 11.95
N GLN A 65 15.57 3.72 13.22
CA GLN A 65 16.62 3.00 13.97
C GLN A 65 16.35 1.50 14.04
N VAL A 66 15.09 1.11 14.05
CA VAL A 66 14.66 -0.28 14.15
C VAL A 66 15.20 -1.11 12.97
N ALA A 67 15.36 -0.51 11.79
CA ALA A 67 15.94 -1.18 10.63
C ALA A 67 17.43 -1.50 10.81
N PHE A 68 18.11 -0.80 11.71
CA PHE A 68 19.54 -0.96 12.01
C PHE A 68 19.79 -1.75 13.30
N ALA A 69 18.74 -2.29 13.92
CA ALA A 69 18.87 -3.06 15.15
C ALA A 69 19.81 -4.26 14.96
N GLY A 70 20.73 -4.45 15.91
CA GLY A 70 21.77 -5.48 15.83
C GLY A 70 23.04 -5.06 15.09
N THR A 71 23.12 -3.81 14.63
CA THR A 71 24.34 -3.24 14.03
C THR A 71 24.76 -1.97 14.76
N ASN A 72 26.03 -1.57 14.60
CA ASN A 72 26.53 -0.30 15.13
C ASN A 72 26.45 0.83 14.10
N PHE A 73 25.79 0.62 12.97
CA PHE A 73 25.80 1.61 11.89
C PHE A 73 25.18 2.93 12.36
N PHE A 74 23.92 2.90 12.78
CA PHE A 74 23.18 4.11 13.15
C PHE A 74 23.78 4.82 14.38
N SER A 75 24.24 4.07 15.37
CA SER A 75 24.82 4.63 16.60
C SER A 75 26.18 5.30 16.43
N ARG A 76 26.86 5.07 15.30
CA ARG A 76 28.15 5.72 14.95
C ARG A 76 27.98 7.05 14.22
N LEU A 77 26.77 7.33 13.75
CA LEU A 77 26.45 8.57 13.06
C LEU A 77 26.38 9.73 14.06
N SER A 78 26.76 10.92 13.63
CA SER A 78 26.50 12.14 14.41
C SER A 78 25.00 12.38 14.58
N PRO A 79 24.55 13.15 15.56
CA PRO A 79 23.13 13.49 15.73
C PRO A 79 22.51 14.11 14.46
N GLU A 80 23.27 14.93 13.74
CA GLU A 80 22.87 15.56 12.50
C GLU A 80 22.66 14.53 11.38
N GLU A 81 23.60 13.59 11.23
CA GLU A 81 23.50 12.49 10.27
C GLU A 81 22.32 11.56 10.61
N GLN A 82 22.12 11.23 11.89
CA GLN A 82 20.98 10.43 12.34
C GLN A 82 19.66 11.10 11.93
N LYS A 83 19.54 12.43 12.15
CA LYS A 83 18.36 13.18 11.77
C LYS A 83 18.14 13.23 10.28
N GLU A 84 19.21 13.40 9.50
CA GLU A 84 19.13 13.39 8.04
C GLU A 84 18.69 12.02 7.49
N VAL A 85 19.25 10.92 8.03
CA VAL A 85 18.80 9.53 7.72
C VAL A 85 17.32 9.37 8.02
N GLU A 86 16.87 9.79 9.20
CA GLU A 86 15.48 9.69 9.61
C GLU A 86 14.54 10.40 8.63
N ILE A 87 14.86 11.65 8.28
CA ILE A 87 14.06 12.47 7.36
C ILE A 87 14.00 11.83 5.98
N ARG A 88 15.14 11.46 5.40
CA ARG A 88 15.20 10.92 4.02
C ARG A 88 14.55 9.55 3.92
N VAL A 89 14.82 8.64 4.86
CA VAL A 89 14.20 7.31 4.85
C VAL A 89 12.71 7.39 5.10
N SER A 90 12.26 8.29 5.99
CA SER A 90 10.83 8.53 6.20
C SER A 90 10.18 9.10 4.94
N ALA A 91 10.79 10.09 4.29
CA ALA A 91 10.29 10.65 3.03
C ALA A 91 10.25 9.60 1.91
N TRP A 92 11.28 8.76 1.78
CA TRP A 92 11.28 7.65 0.83
C TRP A 92 10.11 6.68 1.10
N ARG A 93 9.93 6.25 2.34
CA ARG A 93 8.86 5.31 2.72
C ARG A 93 7.47 5.88 2.46
N LEU A 94 7.24 7.14 2.88
CA LEU A 94 5.96 7.82 2.68
C LEU A 94 5.71 8.12 1.19
N SER A 95 6.77 8.29 0.37
CA SER A 95 6.62 8.37 -1.08
C SER A 95 6.11 7.07 -1.69
N GLN A 96 6.51 5.90 -1.16
CA GLN A 96 5.98 4.63 -1.66
C GLN A 96 4.48 4.50 -1.36
N PHE A 97 4.02 4.94 -0.19
CA PHE A 97 2.58 4.99 0.09
C PHE A 97 1.87 5.97 -0.84
N LEU A 98 2.38 7.20 -1.01
CA LEU A 98 1.83 8.17 -1.98
C LEU A 98 1.65 7.56 -3.37
N HIS A 99 2.61 6.78 -3.86
CA HIS A 99 2.50 6.10 -5.15
C HIS A 99 1.46 4.97 -5.14
N GLY A 100 1.32 4.28 -4.01
CA GLY A 100 0.25 3.30 -3.78
C GLY A 100 -1.13 3.95 -3.87
N GLU A 101 -1.35 5.05 -3.14
CA GLU A 101 -2.60 5.83 -3.16
C GLU A 101 -2.97 6.33 -4.56
N GLN A 102 -1.97 6.82 -5.33
CA GLN A 102 -2.22 7.19 -6.72
C GLN A 102 -2.64 5.97 -7.57
N GLY A 103 -2.05 4.81 -7.33
CA GLY A 103 -2.45 3.56 -7.95
C GLY A 103 -3.89 3.19 -7.57
N ALA A 104 -4.23 3.27 -6.29
CA ALA A 104 -5.57 3.00 -5.76
C ALA A 104 -6.63 3.94 -6.36
N LEU A 105 -6.34 5.24 -6.43
CA LEU A 105 -7.20 6.23 -7.09
C LEU A 105 -7.58 5.80 -8.52
N VAL A 106 -6.59 5.39 -9.32
CA VAL A 106 -6.82 4.97 -10.71
C VAL A 106 -7.57 3.64 -10.78
N VAL A 107 -7.22 2.66 -9.94
CA VAL A 107 -7.90 1.36 -9.87
C VAL A 107 -9.37 1.52 -9.46
N CYS A 108 -9.68 2.38 -8.49
CA CYS A 108 -11.05 2.65 -8.08
C CYS A 108 -11.88 3.29 -9.20
N GLY A 109 -11.29 4.20 -9.98
CA GLY A 109 -11.92 4.73 -11.20
C GLY A 109 -12.20 3.64 -12.24
N GLN A 110 -11.30 2.66 -12.40
CA GLN A 110 -11.52 1.52 -13.28
C GLN A 110 -12.61 0.57 -12.74
N LEU A 111 -12.70 0.40 -11.42
CA LEU A 111 -13.74 -0.42 -10.78
C LEU A 111 -15.13 0.17 -10.98
N VAL A 112 -15.31 1.50 -10.90
CA VAL A 112 -16.58 2.16 -11.23
C VAL A 112 -17.07 1.76 -12.62
N ASN A 113 -16.15 1.56 -13.57
CA ASN A 113 -16.49 1.15 -14.93
C ASN A 113 -16.76 -0.37 -15.06
N SER A 114 -15.97 -1.20 -14.40
CA SER A 114 -15.89 -2.65 -14.71
C SER A 114 -16.60 -3.58 -13.73
N ILE A 115 -16.88 -3.17 -12.50
CA ILE A 115 -17.61 -4.00 -11.54
C ILE A 115 -19.08 -4.06 -11.96
N PRO A 116 -19.77 -5.22 -11.94
CA PRO A 116 -21.13 -5.32 -12.49
C PRO A 116 -22.17 -4.62 -11.63
N GLU A 117 -22.16 -4.82 -10.31
CA GLU A 117 -23.23 -4.40 -9.41
C GLU A 117 -23.22 -2.90 -9.15
N LEU A 118 -24.41 -2.27 -9.19
CA LEU A 118 -24.56 -0.84 -8.95
C LEU A 118 -24.09 -0.42 -7.54
N ASP A 119 -24.45 -1.18 -6.50
CA ASP A 119 -24.03 -0.92 -5.12
C ASP A 119 -22.50 -0.83 -4.99
N ALA A 120 -21.78 -1.72 -5.69
CA ALA A 120 -20.34 -1.73 -5.73
C ALA A 120 -19.76 -0.52 -6.50
N LYS A 121 -20.41 -0.10 -7.60
CA LYS A 121 -20.03 1.12 -8.33
C LYS A 121 -20.22 2.38 -7.47
N LEU A 122 -21.31 2.46 -6.73
CA LEU A 122 -21.61 3.57 -5.83
C LEU A 122 -20.53 3.67 -4.74
N TYR A 123 -20.19 2.53 -4.12
CA TYR A 123 -19.12 2.52 -3.13
C TYR A 123 -17.75 2.88 -3.75
N ALA A 124 -17.39 2.27 -4.87
CA ALA A 124 -16.13 2.57 -5.56
C ALA A 124 -16.00 4.06 -5.91
N SER A 125 -17.11 4.75 -6.22
CA SER A 125 -17.10 6.19 -6.49
C SER A 125 -16.72 7.03 -5.26
N THR A 126 -17.12 6.61 -4.04
CA THR A 126 -16.68 7.27 -2.80
C THR A 126 -15.21 6.99 -2.51
N GLN A 127 -14.75 5.79 -2.80
CA GLN A 127 -13.34 5.45 -2.66
C GLN A 127 -12.45 6.28 -3.60
N VAL A 128 -12.88 6.57 -4.83
CA VAL A 128 -12.16 7.52 -5.72
C VAL A 128 -11.93 8.87 -5.03
N VAL A 129 -12.91 9.38 -4.29
CA VAL A 129 -12.77 10.64 -3.54
C VAL A 129 -11.82 10.48 -2.35
N ASP A 130 -11.92 9.35 -1.62
CA ASP A 130 -11.04 9.06 -0.49
C ASP A 130 -9.58 8.99 -0.95
N GLU A 131 -9.27 8.23 -2.02
CA GLU A 131 -7.92 8.10 -2.57
C GLU A 131 -7.36 9.42 -3.12
N GLY A 132 -8.22 10.26 -3.71
CA GLY A 132 -7.84 11.60 -4.12
C GLY A 132 -7.34 12.45 -2.95
N ARG A 133 -8.00 12.37 -1.78
CA ARG A 133 -7.55 13.02 -0.54
C ARG A 133 -6.26 12.41 0.01
N HIS A 134 -6.13 11.08 -0.02
CA HIS A 134 -4.93 10.41 0.44
C HIS A 134 -3.70 10.86 -0.36
N VAL A 135 -3.81 10.91 -1.69
CA VAL A 135 -2.77 11.48 -2.57
C VAL A 135 -2.44 12.92 -2.17
N GLU A 136 -3.44 13.79 -2.00
CA GLU A 136 -3.26 15.19 -1.60
C GLU A 136 -2.47 15.32 -0.30
N VAL A 137 -2.88 14.61 0.75
CA VAL A 137 -2.28 14.78 2.08
C VAL A 137 -0.90 14.14 2.20
N PHE A 138 -0.66 12.97 1.59
CA PHE A 138 0.67 12.37 1.55
C PHE A 138 1.64 13.22 0.72
N GLU A 139 1.20 13.72 -0.44
CA GLU A 139 2.01 14.61 -1.27
C GLU A 139 2.43 15.86 -0.51
N ARG A 140 1.49 16.52 0.13
CA ARG A 140 1.73 17.73 0.94
C ARG A 140 2.66 17.45 2.11
N TYR A 141 2.45 16.33 2.83
CA TYR A 141 3.30 15.95 3.96
C TYR A 141 4.73 15.67 3.52
N VAL A 142 4.92 14.83 2.50
CA VAL A 142 6.25 14.43 2.01
C VAL A 142 7.03 15.64 1.49
N LYS A 143 6.38 16.57 0.78
CA LYS A 143 7.02 17.83 0.32
C LYS A 143 7.40 18.76 1.46
N LYS A 144 6.63 18.79 2.55
CA LYS A 144 6.99 19.54 3.75
C LYS A 144 8.15 18.89 4.51
N LEU A 145 8.22 17.55 4.50
CA LEU A 145 9.28 16.81 5.18
C LEU A 145 10.61 16.89 4.42
N HIS A 146 10.59 16.59 3.12
CA HIS A 146 11.78 16.59 2.26
C HIS A 146 11.39 16.70 0.79
N ARG A 147 11.36 15.58 0.06
CA ARG A 147 10.97 15.48 -1.34
C ARG A 147 10.29 14.15 -1.63
N ILE A 148 9.56 14.06 -2.73
CA ILE A 148 9.01 12.80 -3.21
C ILE A 148 10.11 12.01 -3.90
N TYR A 149 10.36 10.79 -3.43
CA TYR A 149 11.25 9.82 -4.06
C TYR A 149 10.54 9.05 -5.17
N PRO A 150 11.27 8.53 -6.16
CA PRO A 150 10.70 7.69 -7.20
C PRO A 150 10.01 6.43 -6.63
N VAL A 151 9.02 5.92 -7.37
CA VAL A 151 8.37 4.66 -7.04
C VAL A 151 9.38 3.51 -7.07
N ASP A 152 9.33 2.65 -6.04
CA ASP A 152 10.15 1.44 -6.03
C ASP A 152 9.75 0.52 -7.19
N PRO A 153 10.72 -0.05 -7.92
CA PRO A 153 10.43 -0.90 -9.07
C PRO A 153 9.52 -2.09 -8.76
N LEU A 154 9.57 -2.60 -7.53
CA LEU A 154 8.76 -3.73 -7.10
C LEU A 154 7.30 -3.32 -6.89
N LEU A 155 7.05 -2.24 -6.12
CA LEU A 155 5.72 -1.67 -5.98
C LEU A 155 5.13 -1.32 -7.34
N LYS A 156 5.94 -0.70 -8.20
CA LYS A 156 5.55 -0.35 -9.56
C LYS A 156 5.10 -1.58 -10.36
N ALA A 157 5.83 -2.68 -10.30
CA ALA A 157 5.49 -3.91 -11.03
C ALA A 157 4.12 -4.46 -10.59
N VAL A 158 3.83 -4.43 -9.28
CA VAL A 158 2.53 -4.85 -8.74
C VAL A 158 1.40 -3.91 -9.20
N LEU A 159 1.60 -2.60 -9.09
CA LEU A 159 0.60 -1.62 -9.52
C LEU A 159 0.33 -1.71 -11.04
N ASP A 160 1.37 -1.87 -11.85
CA ASP A 160 1.22 -2.02 -13.30
C ASP A 160 0.36 -3.24 -13.67
N GLU A 161 0.53 -4.36 -12.98
CA GLU A 161 -0.24 -5.58 -13.24
C GLU A 161 -1.71 -5.40 -12.82
N ILE A 162 -1.98 -4.78 -11.68
CA ILE A 162 -3.34 -4.46 -11.23
C ILE A 162 -4.02 -3.49 -12.20
N LEU A 163 -3.31 -2.46 -12.66
CA LEU A 163 -3.85 -1.48 -13.59
C LEU A 163 -4.12 -2.06 -14.99
N ALA A 164 -3.29 -3.01 -15.44
CA ALA A 164 -3.36 -3.58 -16.79
C ALA A 164 -4.46 -4.64 -16.96
N THR A 165 -4.92 -5.29 -15.89
CA THR A 165 -5.95 -6.34 -16.00
C THR A 165 -7.31 -5.77 -16.37
N ASN A 166 -8.14 -6.56 -17.07
CA ASN A 166 -9.57 -6.29 -17.30
C ASN A 166 -10.48 -6.98 -16.27
N LEU A 167 -9.95 -7.83 -15.40
CA LEU A 167 -10.71 -8.54 -14.38
C LEU A 167 -10.91 -7.66 -13.15
N TRP A 168 -12.15 -7.28 -12.88
CA TRP A 168 -12.48 -6.46 -11.72
C TRP A 168 -12.18 -7.17 -10.38
N GLU A 169 -12.33 -8.50 -10.34
CA GLU A 169 -11.99 -9.27 -9.14
C GLU A 169 -10.48 -9.23 -8.85
N LEU A 170 -9.65 -9.27 -9.89
CA LEU A 170 -8.21 -9.14 -9.70
C LEU A 170 -7.82 -7.74 -9.25
N LYS A 171 -8.54 -6.69 -9.72
CA LYS A 171 -8.35 -5.33 -9.24
C LYS A 171 -8.66 -5.21 -7.75
N LEU A 172 -9.83 -5.72 -7.31
CA LEU A 172 -10.19 -5.75 -5.88
C LEU A 172 -9.20 -6.58 -5.05
N LEU A 173 -8.82 -7.75 -5.55
CA LEU A 173 -7.87 -8.61 -4.86
C LEU A 173 -6.49 -7.96 -4.73
N GLY A 174 -5.98 -7.42 -5.82
CA GLY A 174 -4.66 -6.81 -5.85
C GLY A 174 -4.60 -5.50 -5.06
N MET A 175 -5.57 -4.62 -5.23
CA MET A 175 -5.57 -3.31 -4.58
C MET A 175 -6.15 -3.40 -3.16
N GLN A 176 -7.45 -3.62 -3.00
CA GLN A 176 -8.09 -3.52 -1.69
C GLN A 176 -7.64 -4.61 -0.71
N MET A 177 -7.45 -5.85 -1.19
CA MET A 177 -7.08 -6.94 -0.27
C MET A 177 -5.59 -6.98 0.03
N ILE A 178 -4.73 -6.84 -1.00
CA ILE A 178 -3.28 -7.00 -0.83
C ILE A 178 -2.62 -5.64 -0.52
N VAL A 179 -2.66 -4.68 -1.44
CA VAL A 179 -1.91 -3.41 -1.30
C VAL A 179 -2.43 -2.61 -0.11
N GLU A 180 -3.72 -2.29 -0.06
CA GLU A 180 -4.32 -1.54 1.05
C GLU A 180 -4.37 -2.38 2.33
N GLY A 181 -4.58 -3.70 2.22
CA GLY A 181 -4.51 -4.61 3.36
C GLY A 181 -3.15 -4.60 4.07
N LEU A 182 -2.04 -4.51 3.32
CA LEU A 182 -0.69 -4.34 3.86
C LEU A 182 -0.47 -2.90 4.35
N ALA A 183 -1.01 -1.91 3.64
CA ALA A 183 -0.92 -0.50 4.01
C ALA A 183 -1.56 -0.22 5.38
N ILE A 184 -2.77 -0.72 5.66
CA ILE A 184 -3.41 -0.60 6.99
C ILE A 184 -2.51 -1.11 8.10
N ALA A 185 -1.92 -2.30 7.92
CA ALA A 185 -1.04 -2.87 8.95
C ALA A 185 0.20 -2.00 9.17
N ALA A 186 0.80 -1.48 8.10
CA ALA A 186 1.94 -0.58 8.16
C ALA A 186 1.55 0.78 8.77
N PHE A 187 0.43 1.38 8.38
CA PHE A 187 -0.06 2.65 8.91
C PHE A 187 -0.33 2.57 10.42
N ASN A 188 -0.92 1.48 10.90
CA ASN A 188 -1.13 1.25 12.33
C ASN A 188 0.19 1.20 13.11
N VAL A 189 1.24 0.60 12.55
CA VAL A 189 2.57 0.61 13.18
C VAL A 189 3.17 2.02 13.16
N MET A 190 3.14 2.69 12.02
CA MET A 190 3.66 4.06 11.87
C MET A 190 2.92 5.03 12.80
N ARG A 191 1.59 4.92 12.90
CA ARG A 191 0.77 5.76 13.78
C ARG A 191 1.16 5.64 15.24
N ARG A 192 1.52 4.45 15.69
CA ARG A 192 1.99 4.20 17.07
C ARG A 192 3.42 4.64 17.32
N GLN A 193 4.25 4.70 16.28
CA GLN A 193 5.68 4.99 16.40
C GLN A 193 6.02 6.45 16.15
N THR A 194 5.21 7.17 15.37
CA THR A 194 5.51 8.57 15.04
C THR A 194 5.34 9.49 16.26
N ALA A 195 6.32 10.36 16.45
CA ALA A 195 6.22 11.50 17.37
C ALA A 195 5.82 12.80 16.63
N ASP A 196 5.71 12.75 15.29
CA ASP A 196 5.26 13.91 14.51
C ASP A 196 3.72 14.03 14.56
N PRO A 197 3.18 15.10 15.13
CA PRO A 197 1.75 15.24 15.36
C PRO A 197 0.96 15.43 14.05
N THR A 198 1.58 15.96 13.01
CA THR A 198 0.93 16.12 11.70
C THR A 198 0.80 14.78 10.99
N LEU A 199 1.85 13.94 11.02
CA LEU A 199 1.78 12.58 10.49
C LEU A 199 0.80 11.72 11.28
N SER A 200 0.81 11.85 12.62
CA SER A 200 -0.13 11.18 13.50
C SER A 200 -1.58 11.45 13.09
N GLN A 201 -1.93 12.73 12.92
CA GLN A 201 -3.28 13.17 12.54
C GLN A 201 -3.63 12.72 11.10
N LEU A 202 -2.69 12.82 10.15
CA LEU A 202 -2.87 12.33 8.79
C LEU A 202 -3.22 10.83 8.79
N LEU A 203 -2.43 10.03 9.51
CA LEU A 203 -2.66 8.57 9.58
C LEU A 203 -3.96 8.20 10.28
N ASP A 204 -4.44 9.00 11.25
CA ASP A 204 -5.74 8.76 11.88
C ASP A 204 -6.90 8.88 10.88
N TYR A 205 -6.86 9.90 10.02
CA TYR A 205 -7.88 10.09 8.97
C TYR A 205 -7.80 9.03 7.88
N VAL A 206 -6.59 8.75 7.36
CA VAL A 206 -6.40 7.74 6.31
C VAL A 206 -6.82 6.35 6.80
N LEU A 207 -6.41 5.92 8.00
CA LEU A 207 -6.81 4.63 8.57
C LEU A 207 -8.32 4.45 8.73
N GLN A 208 -9.05 5.54 8.96
CA GLN A 208 -10.50 5.52 9.05
C GLN A 208 -11.14 5.18 7.70
N ASP A 209 -10.55 5.67 6.60
CA ASP A 209 -11.01 5.40 5.25
C ASP A 209 -10.61 3.99 4.80
N GLU A 210 -9.34 3.61 5.01
CA GLU A 210 -8.77 2.32 4.60
C GLU A 210 -9.53 1.10 5.13
N GLY A 211 -10.05 1.18 6.35
CA GLY A 211 -10.88 0.12 6.92
C GLY A 211 -12.13 -0.20 6.07
N ARG A 212 -12.72 0.82 5.42
CA ARG A 212 -13.85 0.65 4.51
C ARG A 212 -13.42 0.05 3.17
N HIS A 213 -12.28 0.48 2.66
CA HIS A 213 -11.73 0.01 1.38
C HIS A 213 -11.47 -1.49 1.38
N VAL A 214 -10.78 -2.00 2.42
CA VAL A 214 -10.54 -3.44 2.59
C VAL A 214 -11.84 -4.22 2.77
N ASN A 215 -12.82 -3.68 3.52
CA ASN A 215 -14.12 -4.32 3.66
C ASN A 215 -14.90 -4.37 2.34
N PHE A 216 -14.80 -3.34 1.50
CA PHE A 216 -15.36 -3.36 0.15
C PHE A 216 -14.79 -4.51 -0.68
N GLY A 217 -13.47 -4.59 -0.76
CA GLY A 217 -12.80 -5.70 -1.46
C GLY A 217 -13.25 -7.08 -0.93
N TYR A 218 -13.32 -7.21 0.40
CA TYR A 218 -13.72 -8.46 1.03
C TYR A 218 -15.17 -8.85 0.72
N PHE A 219 -16.12 -7.94 0.85
CA PHE A 219 -17.54 -8.27 0.63
C PHE A 219 -17.84 -8.58 -0.84
N ALA A 220 -17.29 -7.80 -1.77
CA ALA A 220 -17.48 -8.05 -3.19
C ALA A 220 -16.85 -9.37 -3.64
N LEU A 221 -15.60 -9.66 -3.22
CA LEU A 221 -14.92 -10.92 -3.57
C LEU A 221 -15.56 -12.14 -2.89
N LYS A 222 -15.94 -12.04 -1.62
CA LYS A 222 -16.59 -13.13 -0.90
C LYS A 222 -17.86 -13.62 -1.62
N ARG A 223 -18.56 -12.75 -2.30
CA ARG A 223 -19.76 -13.09 -3.07
C ARG A 223 -19.43 -13.67 -4.44
N SER A 224 -18.43 -13.12 -5.12
CA SER A 224 -18.04 -13.55 -6.47
C SER A 224 -17.31 -14.89 -6.52
N ILE A 225 -16.40 -15.14 -5.55
CA ILE A 225 -15.50 -16.31 -5.59
C ILE A 225 -16.23 -17.67 -5.60
N PRO A 226 -17.32 -17.89 -4.82
CA PRO A 226 -17.98 -19.20 -4.82
C PRO A 226 -18.53 -19.65 -6.17
N ASP A 227 -19.02 -18.71 -6.98
CA ASP A 227 -19.64 -18.96 -8.28
C ASP A 227 -18.65 -18.80 -9.45
N MET A 228 -17.38 -18.58 -9.15
CA MET A 228 -16.34 -18.34 -10.15
C MET A 228 -15.92 -19.62 -10.84
N GLU A 229 -15.73 -19.55 -12.16
CA GLU A 229 -15.15 -20.64 -12.94
C GLU A 229 -13.77 -21.04 -12.39
N ALA A 230 -13.48 -22.35 -12.38
CA ALA A 230 -12.25 -22.91 -11.82
C ALA A 230 -10.97 -22.25 -12.39
N ALA A 231 -10.91 -22.09 -13.73
CA ALA A 231 -9.75 -21.49 -14.38
C ALA A 231 -9.52 -20.02 -13.96
N LYS A 232 -10.59 -19.25 -13.78
CA LYS A 232 -10.50 -17.85 -13.29
C LYS A 232 -10.05 -17.82 -11.83
N ARG A 233 -10.57 -18.69 -10.99
CA ARG A 233 -10.17 -18.82 -9.58
C ARG A 233 -8.69 -19.20 -9.46
N GLU A 234 -8.23 -20.20 -10.22
CA GLU A 234 -6.81 -20.58 -10.26
C GLU A 234 -5.91 -19.41 -10.68
N TYR A 235 -6.35 -18.61 -11.64
CA TYR A 235 -5.64 -17.42 -12.07
C TYR A 235 -5.51 -16.38 -10.93
N LEU A 236 -6.58 -16.15 -10.16
CA LEU A 236 -6.53 -15.28 -8.98
C LEU A 236 -5.60 -15.82 -7.89
N GLU A 237 -5.62 -17.15 -7.65
CA GLU A 237 -4.71 -17.79 -6.70
C GLU A 237 -3.23 -17.62 -7.12
N ASP A 238 -2.92 -17.85 -8.41
CA ASP A 238 -1.56 -17.71 -8.94
C ASP A 238 -1.08 -16.25 -8.92
N PHE A 239 -1.95 -15.30 -9.25
CA PHE A 239 -1.66 -13.87 -9.11
C PHE A 239 -1.35 -13.50 -7.66
N THR A 240 -2.20 -13.94 -6.72
CA THR A 240 -2.03 -13.66 -5.29
C THR A 240 -0.70 -14.20 -4.78
N TYR A 241 -0.38 -15.45 -5.14
CA TYR A 241 0.91 -16.04 -4.79
C TYR A 241 2.08 -15.24 -5.39
N LYS A 242 2.01 -14.88 -6.66
CA LYS A 242 3.04 -14.10 -7.34
C LYS A 242 3.31 -12.77 -6.62
N VAL A 243 2.27 -12.05 -6.22
CA VAL A 243 2.42 -10.80 -5.49
C VAL A 243 3.02 -11.04 -4.10
N CYS A 244 2.56 -12.06 -3.39
CA CYS A 244 3.12 -12.43 -2.09
C CYS A 244 4.59 -12.84 -2.19
N ASP A 245 4.95 -13.64 -3.20
CA ASP A 245 6.34 -14.02 -3.45
C ASP A 245 7.22 -12.79 -3.73
N LEU A 246 6.76 -11.90 -4.60
CA LEU A 246 7.47 -10.67 -4.92
C LEU A 246 7.71 -9.77 -3.69
N LEU A 247 6.69 -9.61 -2.85
CA LEU A 247 6.74 -8.66 -1.74
C LEU A 247 7.31 -9.24 -0.44
N TYR A 248 7.20 -10.56 -0.22
CA TYR A 248 7.62 -11.23 1.00
C TYR A 248 8.89 -12.05 0.84
N ALA A 249 8.88 -13.02 -0.08
CA ALA A 249 9.98 -13.99 -0.25
C ALA A 249 11.15 -13.41 -1.04
N ARG A 250 11.62 -12.27 -0.60
CA ARG A 250 12.62 -11.55 -1.30
C ARG A 250 13.94 -12.26 -1.33
N ASP A 251 14.31 -12.65 -2.51
CA ASP A 251 15.68 -12.95 -2.77
C ASP A 251 16.52 -11.65 -2.82
N GLU A 252 17.82 -11.82 -3.01
CA GLU A 252 18.75 -10.71 -3.12
C GLU A 252 18.45 -9.77 -4.30
N ARG A 253 17.68 -10.21 -5.28
CA ARG A 253 17.40 -9.48 -6.51
C ARG A 253 16.18 -8.57 -6.43
N THR A 254 15.21 -8.92 -5.59
CA THR A 254 13.87 -8.32 -5.62
C THR A 254 13.49 -7.45 -4.42
N GLY A 255 14.29 -7.33 -3.36
CA GLY A 255 13.99 -6.47 -2.21
C GLY A 255 13.83 -4.99 -2.60
N PHE A 256 13.20 -4.17 -1.73
CA PHE A 256 13.03 -2.72 -1.93
C PHE A 256 14.38 -2.02 -2.12
N ARG A 257 14.88 -2.06 -3.33
CA ARG A 257 16.24 -1.66 -3.67
C ARG A 257 16.40 -0.16 -3.84
N SER A 258 15.31 0.54 -4.11
CA SER A 258 15.34 1.99 -4.29
C SER A 258 15.70 2.76 -2.99
N ILE A 259 15.57 2.14 -1.81
CA ILE A 259 16.08 2.74 -0.58
C ILE A 259 17.61 2.94 -0.61
N ARG A 260 18.35 2.17 -1.39
CA ARG A 260 19.79 2.33 -1.56
C ARG A 260 20.16 3.66 -2.20
N ASP A 261 19.27 4.19 -3.04
CA ASP A 261 19.48 5.50 -3.67
C ASP A 261 19.48 6.61 -2.62
N VAL A 262 18.72 6.45 -1.52
CA VAL A 262 18.75 7.37 -0.38
C VAL A 262 20.15 7.42 0.24
N TRP A 263 20.79 6.25 0.43
CA TRP A 263 22.13 6.17 1.00
C TRP A 263 23.19 6.71 0.03
N ASN A 264 23.07 6.39 -1.25
CA ASN A 264 23.96 6.88 -2.31
C ASN A 264 23.94 8.41 -2.41
N GLU A 265 22.77 9.04 -2.28
CA GLU A 265 22.61 10.49 -2.25
C GLU A 265 23.27 11.14 -1.03
N MET A 266 23.45 10.40 0.06
CA MET A 266 24.17 10.85 1.24
C MET A 266 25.70 10.65 1.11
N GLY A 267 26.16 10.15 -0.05
CA GLY A 267 27.56 9.86 -0.31
C GLY A 267 28.05 8.55 0.28
N TRP A 268 27.14 7.65 0.66
CA TRP A 268 27.45 6.36 1.26
C TRP A 268 27.28 5.21 0.25
N ASP A 269 27.88 4.06 0.54
CA ASP A 269 27.66 2.83 -0.23
C ASP A 269 26.30 2.20 0.17
N GLY A 270 25.26 2.56 -0.55
CA GLY A 270 23.90 2.11 -0.29
C GLY A 270 23.71 0.61 -0.41
N GLU A 271 24.45 -0.06 -1.30
CA GLU A 271 24.41 -1.52 -1.44
C GLU A 271 24.97 -2.20 -0.19
N LYS A 272 26.10 -1.73 0.29
CA LYS A 272 26.75 -2.25 1.51
C LYS A 272 25.84 -2.05 2.72
N ILE A 273 25.30 -0.84 2.90
CA ILE A 273 24.41 -0.54 4.02
C ILE A 273 23.18 -1.46 3.98
N TRP A 274 22.56 -1.61 2.82
CA TRP A 274 21.39 -2.47 2.67
C TRP A 274 21.67 -3.93 3.02
N ARG A 275 22.78 -4.49 2.56
CA ARG A 275 23.17 -5.88 2.85
C ARG A 275 23.51 -6.11 4.31
N GLU A 276 24.29 -5.23 4.91
CA GLU A 276 24.81 -5.40 6.27
C GLU A 276 23.77 -5.06 7.35
N THR A 277 22.79 -4.22 7.03
CA THR A 277 21.83 -3.71 8.01
C THR A 277 20.40 -4.13 7.71
N VAL A 278 19.77 -3.53 6.70
CA VAL A 278 18.33 -3.66 6.42
C VAL A 278 17.96 -5.11 6.08
N LYS A 279 18.75 -5.76 5.21
CA LYS A 279 18.48 -7.13 4.76
C LYS A 279 18.58 -8.14 5.91
N THR A 280 19.55 -7.95 6.82
CA THR A 280 19.82 -8.89 7.92
C THR A 280 19.01 -8.61 9.18
N SER A 281 18.33 -7.47 9.26
CA SER A 281 17.59 -7.03 10.44
C SER A 281 16.47 -8.00 10.82
N GLN A 282 16.55 -8.56 12.04
CA GLN A 282 15.48 -9.39 12.60
C GLN A 282 14.18 -8.61 12.77
N THR A 283 14.26 -7.32 13.07
CA THR A 283 13.10 -6.45 13.20
C THR A 283 12.39 -6.25 11.87
N THR A 284 13.16 -6.09 10.77
CA THR A 284 12.58 -6.02 9.43
C THR A 284 11.87 -7.33 9.06
N LYS A 285 12.48 -8.48 9.39
CA LYS A 285 11.86 -9.79 9.20
C LYS A 285 10.57 -9.95 10.01
N ALA A 286 10.60 -9.59 11.29
CA ALA A 286 9.41 -9.63 12.16
C ALA A 286 8.30 -8.71 11.66
N PHE A 287 8.64 -7.51 11.17
CA PHE A 287 7.66 -6.60 10.58
C PHE A 287 7.04 -7.19 9.31
N ASN A 288 7.83 -7.80 8.43
CA ASN A 288 7.30 -8.46 7.25
C ASN A 288 6.40 -9.65 7.61
N SER A 289 6.80 -10.48 8.59
CA SER A 289 5.96 -11.56 9.10
C SER A 289 4.62 -11.03 9.62
N PHE A 290 4.64 -9.96 10.42
CA PHE A 290 3.44 -9.29 10.90
C PHE A 290 2.53 -8.82 9.75
N LEU A 291 3.09 -8.17 8.72
CA LEU A 291 2.30 -7.69 7.58
C LEU A 291 1.63 -8.84 6.82
N PHE A 292 2.37 -9.90 6.54
CA PHE A 292 1.90 -10.97 5.67
C PHE A 292 1.24 -12.11 6.44
N GLN A 293 1.92 -12.72 7.43
CA GLN A 293 1.40 -13.89 8.13
C GLN A 293 0.23 -13.55 9.05
N ASP A 294 0.33 -12.43 9.79
CA ASP A 294 -0.69 -12.09 10.79
C ASP A 294 -1.84 -11.26 10.20
N ASN A 295 -1.63 -10.52 9.11
CA ASN A 295 -2.65 -9.64 8.55
C ASN A 295 -3.18 -10.07 7.18
N LEU A 296 -2.32 -10.35 6.19
CA LEU A 296 -2.78 -10.67 4.84
C LEU A 296 -3.28 -12.12 4.72
N MET A 297 -2.47 -13.09 5.13
CA MET A 297 -2.79 -14.51 4.95
C MET A 297 -4.15 -14.93 5.53
N PRO A 298 -4.55 -14.51 6.75
CA PRO A 298 -5.87 -14.85 7.28
C PRO A 298 -7.04 -14.35 6.42
N ARG A 299 -6.89 -13.23 5.74
CA ARG A 299 -7.91 -12.67 4.83
C ARG A 299 -8.02 -13.51 3.56
N LEU A 300 -6.88 -13.90 2.96
CA LEU A 300 -6.84 -14.76 1.77
C LEU A 300 -7.43 -16.14 2.04
N VAL A 301 -7.13 -16.72 3.21
CA VAL A 301 -7.73 -17.99 3.65
C VAL A 301 -9.24 -17.86 3.78
N ARG A 302 -9.76 -16.80 4.42
CA ARG A 302 -11.20 -16.57 4.57
C ARG A 302 -11.92 -16.37 3.22
N LEU A 303 -11.24 -15.81 2.22
CA LEU A 303 -11.76 -15.69 0.86
C LEU A 303 -11.70 -17.01 0.08
N GLY A 304 -11.05 -18.04 0.62
CA GLY A 304 -10.88 -19.31 -0.06
C GLY A 304 -9.91 -19.27 -1.24
N LEU A 305 -8.96 -18.32 -1.24
CA LEU A 305 -7.92 -18.16 -2.26
C LEU A 305 -6.63 -18.90 -1.92
N ILE A 306 -6.62 -19.69 -0.85
CA ILE A 306 -5.52 -20.58 -0.47
C ILE A 306 -6.04 -22.02 -0.54
N SER A 307 -6.20 -22.52 -1.75
CA SER A 307 -6.61 -23.91 -2.00
C SER A 307 -5.48 -24.90 -1.75
N GLU A 308 -5.82 -26.20 -1.70
CA GLU A 308 -4.82 -27.27 -1.60
C GLU A 308 -3.80 -27.25 -2.76
N ARG A 309 -4.21 -26.74 -3.93
CA ARG A 309 -3.35 -26.57 -5.12
C ARG A 309 -2.20 -25.58 -4.85
N ILE A 310 -2.49 -24.43 -4.24
CA ILE A 310 -1.52 -23.34 -4.09
C ILE A 310 -0.83 -23.32 -2.71
N ALA A 311 -1.44 -23.87 -1.67
CA ALA A 311 -0.93 -23.85 -0.30
C ALA A 311 0.53 -24.36 -0.15
N PRO A 312 0.99 -25.42 -0.87
CA PRO A 312 2.37 -25.86 -0.78
C PRO A 312 3.37 -24.77 -1.14
N ARG A 313 3.07 -23.94 -2.15
CA ARG A 313 3.94 -22.84 -2.58
C ARG A 313 4.08 -21.76 -1.50
N TYR A 314 3.01 -21.47 -0.75
CA TYR A 314 3.07 -20.54 0.39
C TYR A 314 3.92 -21.08 1.54
N ARG A 315 3.94 -22.41 1.74
CA ARG A 315 4.83 -23.05 2.74
C ARG A 315 6.29 -22.95 2.33
N GLU A 316 6.61 -23.16 1.04
CA GLU A 316 7.97 -23.04 0.51
C GLU A 316 8.58 -21.67 0.76
N ILE A 317 7.79 -20.61 0.68
CA ILE A 317 8.24 -19.24 0.94
C ILE A 317 8.07 -18.81 2.40
N GLY A 318 7.65 -19.71 3.28
CA GLY A 318 7.53 -19.44 4.73
C GLY A 318 6.36 -18.55 5.13
N LEU A 319 5.33 -18.41 4.29
CA LEU A 319 4.11 -17.65 4.62
C LEU A 319 3.05 -18.48 5.34
N MET A 320 3.16 -19.78 5.31
CA MET A 320 2.29 -20.72 6.02
C MET A 320 3.13 -21.78 6.72
N ALA A 321 2.55 -22.39 7.78
CA ALA A 321 3.12 -23.54 8.47
C ALA A 321 3.01 -24.84 7.66
#